data_2658b0dd54c41fbdfd552bbd0a316d45
#
_entry.id   2658b0dd54c41fbdfd552bbd0a316d45
#
_cell.length_a   1.000
_cell.length_b   1.000
_cell.length_c   1.000
_cell.angle_alpha   90.00
_cell.angle_beta   90.00
_cell.angle_gamma   90.00
#
_symmetry.space_group_name_H-M   'P 1'
#
loop_
_entity.id
_entity.type
_entity.pdbx_description
1 polymer ?
#
loop_
_entity_poly.entity_id
_entity_poly.type
_entity_poly.pdbx_seq_one_letter_code
_entity_poly.pdbx_strand_id
1 'polypeptide(L)'
;DTKLEDIPKKIYESLMAKISKNGTLCVPAAFEDFARLGIEYDCKRSPIDSSQGLLSKYVADQEDCLRTYSPMNGVAGIGPLSEKICHTHSANSTGEGSAWHKLYQYNSKFLFIGIRPSQALNFIFFIQQRFGVPHLYNKLYNNVIKESGKRVKLKVTALVRYLNPEYKIIEDAQKFEDDLFSLGKIKTCKIGRGNIYLIDSAKEIYNIAMKKLQKDIYYFLKHEPNFVNGMIPTDGATGPMKTDKQRYKNIEKKKI
;
A
#
# COMPACT_ATOMS: atom_id res chain seq x y z
N ASP A 1 -32.54 2.29 -9.43
CA ASP A 1 -31.89 2.41 -8.12
C ASP A 1 -30.93 1.25 -7.90
N THR A 2 -29.64 1.57 -7.79
CA THR A 2 -28.62 0.54 -7.50
C THR A 2 -28.51 0.38 -5.99
N LYS A 3 -28.68 -0.83 -5.49
CA LYS A 3 -28.44 -1.13 -4.07
C LYS A 3 -26.95 -0.92 -3.74
N LEU A 4 -26.64 -0.49 -2.53
CA LEU A 4 -25.28 -0.21 -2.09
C LEU A 4 -24.37 -1.44 -2.23
N GLU A 5 -24.88 -2.62 -1.96
CA GLU A 5 -24.20 -3.92 -2.09
C GLU A 5 -23.77 -4.26 -3.52
N ASP A 6 -24.51 -3.75 -4.54
CA ASP A 6 -24.22 -3.98 -5.95
C ASP A 6 -23.18 -3.04 -6.55
N ILE A 7 -22.87 -1.94 -5.86
CA ILE A 7 -21.96 -0.90 -6.39
C ILE A 7 -20.58 -1.47 -6.72
N PRO A 8 -19.91 -2.24 -5.84
CA PRO A 8 -18.58 -2.78 -6.14
C PRO A 8 -18.59 -3.67 -7.38
N LYS A 9 -19.62 -4.50 -7.54
CA LYS A 9 -19.81 -5.37 -8.69
C LYS A 9 -19.92 -4.57 -9.98
N LYS A 10 -20.79 -3.58 -10.03
CA LYS A 10 -20.99 -2.74 -11.22
C LYS A 10 -19.75 -1.95 -11.61
N ILE A 11 -19.01 -1.45 -10.62
CA ILE A 11 -17.74 -0.78 -10.86
C ILE A 11 -16.72 -1.77 -11.45
N TYR A 12 -16.60 -2.97 -10.85
CA TYR A 12 -15.71 -4.01 -11.34
C TYR A 12 -16.02 -4.39 -12.78
N GLU A 13 -17.29 -4.71 -13.09
CA GLU A 13 -17.74 -5.07 -14.43
C GLU A 13 -17.44 -3.97 -15.46
N SER A 14 -17.67 -2.70 -15.08
CA SER A 14 -17.38 -1.55 -15.95
C SER A 14 -15.89 -1.37 -16.20
N LEU A 15 -15.05 -1.58 -15.19
CA LEU A 15 -13.60 -1.53 -15.32
C LEU A 15 -13.09 -2.67 -16.20
N MET A 16 -13.55 -3.89 -15.97
CA MET A 16 -13.14 -5.06 -16.77
C MET A 16 -13.57 -4.94 -18.23
N ALA A 17 -14.76 -4.44 -18.50
CA ALA A 17 -15.22 -4.13 -19.86
C ALA A 17 -14.32 -3.10 -20.55
N LYS A 18 -13.85 -2.08 -19.80
CA LYS A 18 -12.99 -1.02 -20.35
C LYS A 18 -11.57 -1.49 -20.62
N ILE A 19 -10.95 -2.22 -19.70
CA ILE A 19 -9.58 -2.73 -19.88
C ILE A 19 -9.52 -3.95 -20.80
N SER A 20 -10.65 -4.62 -21.04
CA SER A 20 -10.79 -5.82 -21.86
C SER A 20 -9.94 -7.01 -21.37
N LYS A 21 -9.91 -8.10 -22.13
CA LYS A 21 -9.10 -9.28 -21.82
C LYS A 21 -7.58 -9.07 -21.81
N ASN A 22 -7.11 -7.98 -22.36
CA ASN A 22 -5.68 -7.64 -22.43
C ASN A 22 -5.22 -6.79 -21.25
N GLY A 23 -6.13 -6.24 -20.46
CA GLY A 23 -5.83 -5.43 -19.31
C GLY A 23 -5.73 -6.23 -18.01
N THR A 24 -5.07 -5.66 -17.02
CA THR A 24 -4.97 -6.21 -15.67
C THR A 24 -5.46 -5.18 -14.69
N LEU A 25 -6.43 -5.54 -13.86
CA LEU A 25 -6.91 -4.75 -12.74
C LEU A 25 -6.18 -5.17 -11.48
N CYS A 26 -5.57 -4.21 -10.78
CA CYS A 26 -4.97 -4.43 -9.48
C CYS A 26 -5.64 -3.52 -8.43
N VAL A 27 -5.82 -4.06 -7.23
CA VAL A 27 -6.36 -3.33 -6.08
C VAL A 27 -5.46 -3.52 -4.86
N PRO A 28 -5.42 -2.57 -3.91
CA PRO A 28 -4.75 -2.80 -2.64
C PRO A 28 -5.44 -3.92 -1.87
N ALA A 29 -4.66 -4.81 -1.25
CA ALA A 29 -5.15 -6.01 -0.57
C ALA A 29 -4.34 -6.35 0.68
N ALA A 30 -4.09 -5.35 1.52
CA ALA A 30 -3.37 -5.53 2.76
C ALA A 30 -4.15 -6.36 3.78
N PHE A 31 -3.41 -7.12 4.59
CA PHE A 31 -3.89 -7.83 5.78
C PHE A 31 -2.97 -7.50 6.94
N GLU A 32 -3.22 -6.36 7.58
CA GLU A 32 -2.34 -5.81 8.63
C GLU A 32 -2.38 -6.59 9.94
N ASP A 33 -3.44 -7.34 10.20
CA ASP A 33 -3.55 -8.21 11.38
C ASP A 33 -2.44 -9.27 11.44
N PHE A 34 -1.84 -9.60 10.33
CA PHE A 34 -0.60 -10.38 10.27
C PHE A 34 0.51 -9.74 11.11
N ALA A 35 0.75 -8.44 10.96
CA ALA A 35 1.78 -7.72 11.68
C ALA A 35 1.31 -7.26 13.08
N ARG A 36 0.06 -6.83 13.18
CA ARG A 36 -0.50 -6.27 14.41
C ARG A 36 -0.82 -7.33 15.47
N LEU A 37 -1.41 -8.44 15.05
CA LEU A 37 -1.92 -9.48 15.93
C LEU A 37 -1.16 -10.79 15.84
N GLY A 38 -0.27 -10.96 14.86
CA GLY A 38 0.44 -12.21 14.59
C GLY A 38 -0.47 -13.30 14.04
N ILE A 39 -1.55 -12.92 13.35
CA ILE A 39 -2.47 -13.87 12.70
C ILE A 39 -1.81 -14.41 11.44
N GLU A 40 -1.96 -15.71 11.18
CA GLU A 40 -1.45 -16.33 9.97
C GLU A 40 -2.12 -15.74 8.74
N TYR A 41 -1.34 -15.44 7.71
CA TYR A 41 -1.83 -14.99 6.44
C TYR A 41 -1.98 -16.15 5.45
N ASP A 42 -3.12 -16.22 4.80
CA ASP A 42 -3.40 -17.08 3.66
C ASP A 42 -3.78 -16.18 2.48
N CYS A 43 -2.98 -16.18 1.42
CA CYS A 43 -3.20 -15.29 0.28
C CYS A 43 -4.54 -15.53 -0.45
N LYS A 44 -5.17 -16.70 -0.26
CA LYS A 44 -6.49 -16.99 -0.84
C LYS A 44 -7.65 -16.73 0.13
N ARG A 45 -7.43 -16.86 1.45
CA ARG A 45 -8.52 -16.95 2.44
C ARG A 45 -8.51 -15.80 3.46
N SER A 46 -7.37 -15.20 3.72
CA SER A 46 -7.33 -14.08 4.67
C SER A 46 -8.18 -12.92 4.18
N PRO A 47 -8.97 -12.28 5.05
CA PRO A 47 -9.74 -11.12 4.64
C PRO A 47 -8.81 -9.98 4.20
N ILE A 48 -9.35 -9.01 3.48
CA ILE A 48 -8.69 -7.73 3.26
C ILE A 48 -9.11 -6.79 4.38
N ASP A 49 -8.19 -5.94 4.84
CA ASP A 49 -8.52 -4.89 5.79
C ASP A 49 -9.67 -4.02 5.28
N SER A 50 -10.60 -3.71 6.15
CA SER A 50 -11.78 -2.88 5.81
C SER A 50 -11.40 -1.50 5.26
N SER A 51 -10.24 -0.97 5.67
CA SER A 51 -9.68 0.29 5.18
C SER A 51 -9.36 0.30 3.69
N GLN A 52 -9.23 -0.88 3.05
CA GLN A 52 -8.93 -0.99 1.61
C GLN A 52 -10.15 -0.73 0.71
N GLY A 53 -11.34 -0.64 1.29
CA GLY A 53 -12.59 -0.31 0.60
C GLY A 53 -13.30 -1.50 -0.05
N LEU A 54 -14.60 -1.28 -0.37
CA LEU A 54 -15.51 -2.32 -0.84
C LEU A 54 -15.11 -2.90 -2.21
N LEU A 55 -14.58 -2.07 -3.12
CA LEU A 55 -14.13 -2.54 -4.44
C LEU A 55 -12.95 -3.49 -4.31
N SER A 56 -11.98 -3.16 -3.47
CA SER A 56 -10.81 -4.01 -3.21
C SER A 56 -11.24 -5.38 -2.66
N LYS A 57 -12.16 -5.38 -1.71
CA LYS A 57 -12.73 -6.62 -1.18
C LYS A 57 -13.43 -7.42 -2.29
N TYR A 58 -14.31 -6.79 -3.06
CA TYR A 58 -15.05 -7.46 -4.13
C TYR A 58 -14.10 -8.11 -5.15
N VAL A 59 -13.05 -7.38 -5.58
CA VAL A 59 -12.06 -7.89 -6.54
C VAL A 59 -11.28 -9.06 -5.96
N ALA A 60 -10.84 -8.98 -4.71
CA ALA A 60 -10.05 -10.03 -4.08
C ALA A 60 -10.85 -11.30 -3.77
N ASP A 61 -12.17 -11.19 -3.67
CA ASP A 61 -13.09 -12.33 -3.48
C ASP A 61 -13.43 -13.06 -4.80
N GLN A 62 -12.96 -12.55 -5.98
CA GLN A 62 -13.18 -13.25 -7.25
C GLN A 62 -12.29 -14.50 -7.34
N GLU A 63 -12.80 -15.55 -7.97
CA GLU A 63 -12.14 -16.86 -8.05
C GLU A 63 -10.80 -16.83 -8.78
N ASP A 64 -10.68 -16.01 -9.84
CA ASP A 64 -9.47 -15.83 -10.66
C ASP A 64 -8.51 -14.77 -10.11
N CYS A 65 -8.82 -14.20 -8.95
CA CYS A 65 -7.98 -13.19 -8.33
C CYS A 65 -6.73 -13.80 -7.68
N LEU A 66 -5.57 -13.25 -8.02
CA LEU A 66 -4.29 -13.57 -7.37
C LEU A 66 -3.92 -12.50 -6.38
N ARG A 67 -3.38 -12.88 -5.22
CA ARG A 67 -2.91 -11.96 -4.18
C ARG A 67 -1.42 -12.17 -3.91
N THR A 68 -0.77 -11.09 -3.52
CA THR A 68 0.66 -11.13 -3.15
C THR A 68 0.90 -12.04 -1.95
N TYR A 69 2.09 -12.66 -1.92
CA TYR A 69 2.56 -13.41 -0.75
C TYR A 69 2.86 -12.50 0.44
N SER A 70 3.17 -11.23 0.21
CA SER A 70 3.31 -10.26 1.29
C SER A 70 1.95 -9.76 1.74
N PRO A 71 1.59 -9.96 3.02
CA PRO A 71 0.33 -9.44 3.57
C PRO A 71 0.36 -7.93 3.79
N MET A 72 1.55 -7.36 3.96
CA MET A 72 1.75 -5.92 4.19
C MET A 72 1.86 -5.19 2.86
N ASN A 73 1.13 -4.10 2.70
CA ASN A 73 1.03 -3.38 1.43
C ASN A 73 0.69 -4.32 0.24
N GLY A 74 -0.11 -5.36 0.53
CA GLY A 74 -0.47 -6.38 -0.46
C GLY A 74 -1.25 -5.81 -1.63
N VAL A 75 -1.19 -6.52 -2.75
CA VAL A 75 -1.93 -6.23 -3.99
C VAL A 75 -2.68 -7.49 -4.40
N ALA A 76 -3.90 -7.31 -4.86
CA ALA A 76 -4.68 -8.35 -5.53
C ALA A 76 -4.89 -7.96 -6.99
N GLY A 77 -4.85 -8.93 -7.90
CA GLY A 77 -4.90 -8.67 -9.33
C GLY A 77 -5.65 -9.72 -10.13
N ILE A 78 -6.35 -9.24 -11.16
CA ILE A 78 -7.07 -10.06 -12.15
C ILE A 78 -6.62 -9.63 -13.55
N GLY A 79 -6.32 -10.60 -14.42
CA GLY A 79 -5.92 -10.35 -15.79
C GLY A 79 -4.55 -10.93 -16.13
N PRO A 80 -4.07 -10.76 -17.38
CA PRO A 80 -2.90 -11.48 -17.90
C PRO A 80 -1.58 -11.17 -17.22
N LEU A 81 -1.44 -10.06 -16.50
CA LEU A 81 -0.24 -9.72 -15.76
C LEU A 81 -0.36 -10.01 -14.25
N SER A 82 -1.50 -10.50 -13.76
CA SER A 82 -1.74 -10.71 -12.33
C SER A 82 -0.70 -11.63 -11.69
N GLU A 83 -0.33 -12.73 -12.33
CA GLU A 83 0.71 -13.62 -11.83
C GLU A 83 2.08 -12.93 -11.72
N LYS A 84 2.49 -12.19 -12.75
CA LYS A 84 3.76 -11.47 -12.76
C LYS A 84 3.83 -10.35 -11.73
N ILE A 85 2.67 -9.79 -11.36
CA ILE A 85 2.56 -8.70 -10.38
C ILE A 85 2.43 -9.26 -8.96
N CYS A 86 1.56 -10.25 -8.75
CA CYS A 86 1.22 -10.73 -7.41
C CYS A 86 2.13 -11.84 -6.91
N HIS A 87 2.55 -12.77 -7.76
CA HIS A 87 3.41 -13.89 -7.38
C HIS A 87 4.90 -13.56 -7.49
N THR A 88 5.26 -12.37 -7.06
CA THR A 88 6.67 -11.99 -6.92
C THR A 88 7.28 -12.70 -5.72
N HIS A 89 8.48 -13.21 -5.86
CA HIS A 89 9.21 -13.85 -4.76
C HIS A 89 9.97 -12.85 -3.87
N SER A 90 9.61 -11.56 -3.94
CA SER A 90 10.21 -10.55 -3.10
C SER A 90 9.79 -10.73 -1.65
N ALA A 91 10.75 -10.80 -0.76
CA ALA A 91 10.50 -10.75 0.68
C ALA A 91 10.05 -9.35 1.15
N ASN A 92 10.22 -8.33 0.31
CA ASN A 92 9.93 -6.94 0.64
C ASN A 92 8.55 -6.53 0.11
N SER A 93 7.72 -5.94 0.97
CA SER A 93 6.35 -5.58 0.62
C SER A 93 6.26 -4.43 -0.38
N THR A 94 7.22 -3.50 -0.38
CA THR A 94 7.19 -2.27 -1.21
C THR A 94 8.48 -2.02 -1.98
N GLY A 95 9.57 -2.76 -1.72
CA GLY A 95 10.87 -2.55 -2.35
C GLY A 95 11.05 -3.21 -3.71
N GLU A 96 12.31 -3.44 -4.04
CA GLU A 96 12.71 -4.10 -5.30
C GLU A 96 12.06 -5.48 -5.43
N GLY A 97 11.53 -5.79 -6.62
CA GLY A 97 10.85 -7.06 -6.90
C GLY A 97 9.44 -7.17 -6.31
N SER A 98 8.95 -6.21 -5.53
CA SER A 98 7.57 -6.23 -5.01
C SER A 98 6.51 -6.00 -6.10
N ALA A 99 5.24 -6.22 -5.76
CA ALA A 99 4.13 -5.88 -6.66
C ALA A 99 4.14 -4.39 -7.04
N TRP A 100 4.48 -3.49 -6.11
CA TRP A 100 4.58 -2.05 -6.38
C TRP A 100 5.70 -1.72 -7.36
N HIS A 101 6.84 -2.44 -7.29
CA HIS A 101 7.89 -2.33 -8.30
C HIS A 101 7.40 -2.81 -9.67
N LYS A 102 6.61 -3.88 -9.75
CA LYS A 102 6.02 -4.34 -11.01
C LYS A 102 5.03 -3.32 -11.58
N LEU A 103 4.18 -2.71 -10.74
CA LEU A 103 3.29 -1.62 -11.16
C LEU A 103 4.08 -0.44 -11.74
N TYR A 104 5.23 -0.10 -11.15
CA TYR A 104 6.15 0.89 -11.72
C TYR A 104 6.72 0.45 -13.07
N GLN A 105 7.23 -0.79 -13.18
CA GLN A 105 7.82 -1.32 -14.41
C GLN A 105 6.83 -1.31 -15.57
N TYR A 106 5.58 -1.71 -15.32
CA TYR A 106 4.49 -1.72 -16.30
C TYR A 106 3.88 -0.34 -16.54
N ASN A 107 4.38 0.69 -15.88
CA ASN A 107 3.86 2.06 -15.98
C ASN A 107 2.34 2.13 -15.73
N SER A 108 1.90 1.51 -14.66
CA SER A 108 0.48 1.39 -14.31
C SER A 108 -0.18 2.75 -14.12
N LYS A 109 -1.49 2.78 -14.33
CA LYS A 109 -2.36 3.91 -14.00
C LYS A 109 -2.96 3.71 -12.61
N PHE A 110 -3.23 4.81 -11.91
CA PHE A 110 -3.92 4.75 -10.62
C PHE A 110 -5.28 5.43 -10.72
N LEU A 111 -6.31 4.70 -10.31
CA LEU A 111 -7.69 5.16 -10.33
C LEU A 111 -8.23 5.22 -8.90
N PHE A 112 -8.78 6.35 -8.51
CA PHE A 112 -9.36 6.59 -7.19
C PHE A 112 -10.84 6.91 -7.37
N ILE A 113 -11.71 6.14 -6.73
CA ILE A 113 -13.17 6.25 -6.85
C ILE A 113 -13.75 6.61 -5.50
N GLY A 114 -14.24 7.85 -5.36
CA GLY A 114 -14.82 8.34 -4.10
C GLY A 114 -13.82 8.62 -2.98
N ILE A 115 -12.51 8.55 -3.25
CA ILE A 115 -11.43 8.85 -2.32
C ILE A 115 -10.38 9.69 -3.01
N ARG A 116 -9.70 10.56 -2.26
CA ARG A 116 -8.64 11.42 -2.82
C ARG A 116 -7.32 10.64 -2.97
N PRO A 117 -6.48 10.95 -3.97
CA PRO A 117 -5.15 10.36 -4.13
C PRO A 117 -4.28 10.48 -2.88
N SER A 118 -4.28 11.63 -2.20
CA SER A 118 -3.53 11.85 -0.95
C SER A 118 -3.86 10.86 0.17
N GLN A 119 -5.04 10.26 0.14
CA GLN A 119 -5.52 9.33 1.17
C GLN A 119 -5.27 7.85 0.81
N ALA A 120 -5.04 7.54 -0.47
CA ALA A 120 -5.05 6.15 -0.94
C ALA A 120 -3.90 5.78 -1.88
N LEU A 121 -3.00 6.69 -2.23
CA LEU A 121 -1.87 6.41 -3.14
C LEU A 121 -0.74 5.66 -2.41
N ASN A 122 -0.96 4.38 -2.11
CA ASN A 122 0.05 3.53 -1.43
C ASN A 122 1.36 3.37 -2.22
N PHE A 123 1.38 3.71 -3.49
CA PHE A 123 2.59 3.72 -4.32
C PHE A 123 3.69 4.65 -3.76
N ILE A 124 3.34 5.64 -2.95
CA ILE A 124 4.33 6.51 -2.27
C ILE A 124 5.26 5.72 -1.34
N PHE A 125 4.83 4.61 -0.76
CA PHE A 125 5.70 3.76 0.06
C PHE A 125 6.81 3.10 -0.76
N PHE A 126 6.52 2.67 -1.99
CA PHE A 126 7.54 2.21 -2.93
C PHE A 126 8.54 3.32 -3.26
N ILE A 127 8.06 4.54 -3.53
CA ILE A 127 8.91 5.70 -3.84
C ILE A 127 9.82 6.03 -2.65
N GLN A 128 9.25 6.15 -1.45
CA GLN A 128 9.99 6.45 -0.22
C GLN A 128 11.04 5.38 0.09
N GLN A 129 10.71 4.11 -0.11
CA GLN A 129 11.66 3.02 0.08
C GLN A 129 12.80 3.06 -0.93
N ARG A 130 12.51 3.35 -2.20
CA ARG A 130 13.52 3.47 -3.26
C ARG A 130 14.44 4.68 -3.05
N PHE A 131 13.92 5.74 -2.48
CA PHE A 131 14.71 6.92 -2.11
C PHE A 131 15.57 6.68 -0.86
N GLY A 132 15.07 5.89 0.08
CA GLY A 132 15.74 5.63 1.36
C GLY A 132 15.48 6.73 2.38
N VAL A 133 14.21 7.15 2.53
CA VAL A 133 13.84 8.17 3.53
C VAL A 133 14.16 7.71 4.95
N PRO A 134 14.66 8.61 5.83
CA PRO A 134 15.17 8.20 7.14
C PRO A 134 14.09 7.96 8.20
N HIS A 135 12.85 8.38 7.97
CA HIS A 135 11.74 8.25 8.92
C HIS A 135 10.97 6.92 8.81
N LEU A 136 11.36 6.06 7.88
CA LEU A 136 10.83 4.71 7.69
C LEU A 136 11.97 3.69 7.76
N TYR A 137 11.65 2.47 8.18
CA TYR A 137 12.61 1.37 8.18
C TYR A 137 11.96 0.04 7.77
N ASN A 138 12.77 -0.89 7.29
CA ASN A 138 12.30 -2.23 6.96
C ASN A 138 12.25 -3.09 8.21
N LYS A 139 11.04 -3.52 8.60
CA LYS A 139 10.82 -4.45 9.70
C LYS A 139 10.64 -5.86 9.17
N LEU A 140 11.38 -6.82 9.75
CA LEU A 140 11.28 -8.22 9.41
C LEU A 140 10.21 -8.92 10.26
N TYR A 141 9.35 -9.69 9.60
CA TYR A 141 8.34 -10.54 10.21
C TYR A 141 8.63 -12.00 9.90
N ASN A 142 8.68 -12.84 10.92
CA ASN A 142 8.92 -14.29 10.82
C ASN A 142 7.61 -15.08 11.04
N ASN A 143 6.54 -14.70 10.36
CA ASN A 143 5.26 -15.35 10.53
C ASN A 143 5.06 -16.45 9.48
N VAL A 144 4.14 -17.36 9.78
CA VAL A 144 3.76 -18.43 8.86
C VAL A 144 2.76 -17.90 7.87
N ILE A 145 3.05 -18.10 6.59
CA ILE A 145 2.13 -17.82 5.50
C ILE A 145 1.56 -19.15 5.00
N LYS A 146 0.24 -19.26 4.91
CA LYS A 146 -0.44 -20.37 4.27
C LYS A 146 -0.62 -20.05 2.80
N GLU A 147 -0.24 -20.99 1.97
CA GLU A 147 -0.55 -20.97 0.56
C GLU A 147 -1.29 -22.25 0.21
N SER A 148 -2.52 -22.16 -0.28
CA SER A 148 -3.32 -23.31 -0.73
C SER A 148 -3.36 -24.46 0.29
N GLY A 149 -3.47 -24.13 1.59
CA GLY A 149 -3.51 -25.11 2.68
C GLY A 149 -2.15 -25.64 3.13
N LYS A 150 -1.05 -25.25 2.47
CA LYS A 150 0.31 -25.56 2.93
C LYS A 150 0.84 -24.44 3.81
N ARG A 151 1.50 -24.79 4.91
CA ARG A 151 2.23 -23.82 5.74
C ARG A 151 3.60 -23.55 5.13
N VAL A 152 3.81 -22.34 4.70
CA VAL A 152 5.11 -21.88 4.23
C VAL A 152 5.65 -20.85 5.23
N LYS A 153 6.81 -21.09 5.80
CA LYS A 153 7.53 -20.07 6.59
C LYS A 153 8.17 -19.09 5.61
N LEU A 154 7.63 -17.90 5.53
CA LEU A 154 8.20 -16.84 4.72
C LEU A 154 8.70 -15.70 5.62
N LYS A 155 9.89 -15.22 5.36
CA LYS A 155 10.39 -13.98 5.94
C LYS A 155 9.89 -12.84 5.08
N VAL A 156 9.11 -11.94 5.67
CA VAL A 156 8.56 -10.78 4.98
C VAL A 156 9.08 -9.52 5.63
N THR A 157 9.58 -8.59 4.85
CA THR A 157 9.90 -7.25 5.33
C THR A 157 8.82 -6.27 4.89
N ALA A 158 8.43 -5.40 5.79
CA ALA A 158 7.53 -4.29 5.49
C ALA A 158 8.17 -2.97 5.86
N LEU A 159 7.94 -1.96 5.04
CA LEU A 159 8.33 -0.60 5.33
C LEU A 159 7.39 -0.03 6.40
N VAL A 160 7.93 0.35 7.54
CA VAL A 160 7.16 0.84 8.66
C VAL A 160 7.79 2.11 9.23
N ARG A 161 6.96 2.96 9.85
CA ARG A 161 7.42 4.15 10.56
C ARG A 161 7.84 3.83 11.99
N TYR A 162 8.67 4.66 12.58
CA TYR A 162 8.94 4.63 14.01
C TYR A 162 7.67 5.02 14.78
N LEU A 163 7.30 4.22 15.77
CA LEU A 163 6.04 4.40 16.51
C LEU A 163 6.15 5.28 17.76
N ASN A 164 7.36 5.74 18.12
CA ASN A 164 7.49 6.65 19.28
C ASN A 164 6.75 7.97 18.96
N PRO A 165 5.71 8.33 19.73
CA PRO A 165 4.94 9.56 19.50
C PRO A 165 5.78 10.85 19.58
N GLU A 166 6.89 10.83 20.33
CA GLU A 166 7.79 11.97 20.46
C GLU A 166 8.46 12.36 19.15
N TYR A 167 8.65 11.39 18.24
CA TYR A 167 9.21 11.66 16.90
C TYR A 167 8.25 12.41 15.98
N LYS A 168 6.95 12.45 16.32
CA LYS A 168 5.91 13.16 15.56
C LYS A 168 5.91 12.83 14.06
N ILE A 169 6.15 11.56 13.70
CA ILE A 169 6.10 11.11 12.31
C ILE A 169 4.64 11.02 11.87
N ILE A 170 4.18 12.03 11.14
CA ILE A 170 2.82 12.14 10.61
C ILE A 170 2.91 12.19 9.09
N GLU A 171 2.49 11.10 8.44
CA GLU A 171 2.44 11.01 6.99
C GLU A 171 1.42 12.01 6.43
N ASP A 172 1.80 12.71 5.36
CA ASP A 172 0.97 13.68 4.66
C ASP A 172 1.31 13.68 3.17
N ALA A 173 0.44 13.12 2.36
CA ALA A 173 0.56 13.12 0.91
C ALA A 173 -0.20 14.27 0.23
N GLN A 174 -0.79 15.20 1.01
CA GLN A 174 -1.59 16.30 0.44
C GLN A 174 -0.73 17.23 -0.43
N LYS A 175 0.48 17.56 0.02
CA LYS A 175 1.43 18.37 -0.78
C LYS A 175 1.70 17.72 -2.14
N PHE A 176 1.84 16.41 -2.17
CA PHE A 176 2.09 15.69 -3.42
C PHE A 176 0.87 15.68 -4.35
N GLU A 177 -0.31 15.50 -3.79
CA GLU A 177 -1.55 15.61 -4.55
C GLU A 177 -1.69 17.01 -5.17
N ASP A 178 -1.46 18.07 -4.40
CA ASP A 178 -1.54 19.45 -4.86
C ASP A 178 -0.51 19.75 -5.96
N ASP A 179 0.71 19.26 -5.83
CA ASP A 179 1.73 19.33 -6.87
C ASP A 179 1.31 18.60 -8.15
N LEU A 180 0.74 17.41 -8.03
CA LEU A 180 0.27 16.64 -9.18
C LEU A 180 -0.91 17.34 -9.89
N PHE A 181 -1.81 17.97 -9.15
CA PHE A 181 -2.86 18.81 -9.73
C PHE A 181 -2.29 20.01 -10.47
N SER A 182 -1.36 20.74 -9.85
CA SER A 182 -0.72 21.91 -10.44
C SER A 182 0.05 21.58 -11.73
N LEU A 183 0.60 20.38 -11.81
CA LEU A 183 1.30 19.85 -12.98
C LEU A 183 0.37 19.21 -14.04
N GLY A 184 -0.95 19.20 -13.80
CA GLY A 184 -1.92 18.56 -14.71
C GLY A 184 -1.80 17.03 -14.78
N LYS A 185 -1.29 16.38 -13.71
CA LYS A 185 -1.06 14.92 -13.68
C LYS A 185 -2.22 14.13 -13.10
N ILE A 186 -3.21 14.79 -12.55
CA ILE A 186 -4.47 14.20 -12.08
C ILE A 186 -5.61 14.68 -12.96
N LYS A 187 -6.27 13.73 -13.62
CA LYS A 187 -7.53 13.96 -14.32
C LYS A 187 -8.68 13.68 -13.37
N THR A 188 -9.71 14.52 -13.43
CA THR A 188 -10.87 14.39 -12.54
C THR A 188 -12.14 14.23 -13.35
N CYS A 189 -13.01 13.33 -12.90
CA CYS A 189 -14.37 13.18 -13.41
C CYS A 189 -15.34 13.07 -12.24
N LYS A 190 -16.54 13.67 -12.38
CA LYS A 190 -17.60 13.60 -11.39
C LYS A 190 -18.58 12.49 -11.76
N ILE A 191 -18.91 11.62 -10.80
CA ILE A 191 -19.96 10.60 -10.94
C ILE A 191 -20.93 10.73 -9.76
N GLY A 192 -22.16 11.15 -10.04
CA GLY A 192 -23.15 11.43 -9.01
C GLY A 192 -22.63 12.46 -7.99
N ARG A 193 -22.56 12.07 -6.72
CA ARG A 193 -22.02 12.91 -5.64
C ARG A 193 -20.51 12.69 -5.40
N GLY A 194 -19.89 11.71 -6.06
CA GLY A 194 -18.49 11.35 -5.89
C GLY A 194 -17.60 11.91 -6.99
N ASN A 195 -16.30 11.87 -6.74
CA ASN A 195 -15.27 12.19 -7.72
C ASN A 195 -14.46 10.93 -8.05
N ILE A 196 -14.00 10.88 -9.29
CA ILE A 196 -13.00 9.92 -9.74
C ILE A 196 -11.76 10.70 -10.10
N TYR A 197 -10.60 10.20 -9.68
CA TYR A 197 -9.31 10.77 -10.03
C TYR A 197 -8.49 9.71 -10.75
N LEU A 198 -7.81 10.11 -11.81
CA LEU A 198 -6.95 9.25 -12.62
C LEU A 198 -5.56 9.85 -12.72
N ILE A 199 -4.56 9.04 -12.37
CA ILE A 199 -3.14 9.30 -12.63
C ILE A 199 -2.70 8.32 -13.72
N ASP A 200 -2.24 8.83 -14.85
CA ASP A 200 -2.01 8.01 -16.06
C ASP A 200 -0.67 7.26 -16.07
N SER A 201 0.29 7.60 -15.20
CA SER A 201 1.64 7.06 -15.30
C SER A 201 2.34 6.94 -13.95
N ALA A 202 2.58 5.70 -13.53
CA ALA A 202 3.39 5.40 -12.35
C ALA A 202 4.83 5.91 -12.46
N LYS A 203 5.44 5.82 -13.66
CA LYS A 203 6.82 6.29 -13.89
C LYS A 203 6.93 7.81 -13.78
N GLU A 204 5.92 8.52 -14.26
CA GLU A 204 5.92 9.98 -14.23
C GLU A 204 5.80 10.49 -12.79
N ILE A 205 4.82 10.00 -12.02
CA ILE A 205 4.68 10.42 -10.62
C ILE A 205 5.87 9.97 -9.75
N TYR A 206 6.49 8.82 -10.06
CA TYR A 206 7.73 8.40 -9.44
C TYR A 206 8.83 9.45 -9.64
N ASN A 207 9.06 9.89 -10.88
CA ASN A 207 10.10 10.87 -11.20
C ASN A 207 9.83 12.24 -10.55
N ILE A 208 8.56 12.66 -10.48
CA ILE A 208 8.17 13.90 -9.78
C ILE A 208 8.48 13.78 -8.29
N ALA A 209 8.03 12.69 -7.67
CA ALA A 209 8.24 12.46 -6.24
C ALA A 209 9.72 12.37 -5.87
N MET A 210 10.54 11.68 -6.67
CA MET A 210 11.99 11.59 -6.46
C MET A 210 12.66 12.97 -6.48
N LYS A 211 12.27 13.85 -7.42
CA LYS A 211 12.76 15.24 -7.47
C LYS A 211 12.34 16.05 -6.25
N LYS A 212 11.14 15.82 -5.71
CA LYS A 212 10.67 16.47 -4.49
C LYS A 212 11.43 15.98 -3.27
N LEU A 213 11.64 14.67 -3.14
CA LEU A 213 12.43 14.07 -2.06
C LEU A 213 13.91 14.49 -2.08
N GLN A 214 14.49 14.73 -3.25
CA GLN A 214 15.85 15.29 -3.36
C GLN A 214 15.97 16.71 -2.77
N LYS A 215 14.87 17.47 -2.76
CA LYS A 215 14.83 18.83 -2.19
C LYS A 215 14.45 18.83 -0.72
N ASP A 216 13.58 17.89 -0.33
CA ASP A 216 13.07 17.73 1.03
C ASP A 216 12.87 16.25 1.32
N ILE A 217 13.78 15.64 2.09
CA ILE A 217 13.73 14.22 2.44
C ILE A 217 12.50 13.85 3.29
N TYR A 218 11.82 14.84 3.88
CA TYR A 218 10.60 14.70 4.66
C TYR A 218 9.35 15.17 3.92
N TYR A 219 9.44 15.31 2.60
CA TYR A 219 8.38 15.83 1.74
C TYR A 219 7.00 15.18 1.96
N PHE A 220 6.96 13.87 2.25
CA PHE A 220 5.73 13.13 2.55
C PHE A 220 5.30 13.18 4.02
N LEU A 221 5.88 14.08 4.81
CA LEU A 221 5.48 14.30 6.19
C LEU A 221 4.85 15.68 6.35
N LYS A 222 3.98 15.79 7.35
CA LYS A 222 3.37 17.06 7.74
C LYS A 222 4.41 18.08 8.21
N HIS A 223 5.45 17.60 8.88
CA HIS A 223 6.59 18.37 9.38
C HIS A 223 7.80 17.44 9.54
N GLU A 224 8.97 18.01 9.74
CA GLU A 224 10.19 17.26 10.04
C GLU A 224 10.04 16.45 11.33
N PRO A 225 10.53 15.19 11.37
CA PRO A 225 10.50 14.36 12.57
C PRO A 225 11.33 14.97 13.70
N ASN A 226 10.82 14.88 14.93
CA ASN A 226 11.52 15.32 16.12
C ASN A 226 12.39 14.17 16.67
N PHE A 227 13.47 13.84 15.97
CA PHE A 227 14.42 12.84 16.46
C PHE A 227 15.27 13.37 17.60
N VAL A 228 15.52 12.55 18.63
CA VAL A 228 16.35 12.91 19.78
C VAL A 228 17.76 13.28 19.31
N ASN A 229 18.20 14.48 19.63
CA ASN A 229 19.49 15.05 19.19
C ASN A 229 19.70 15.05 17.67
N GLY A 230 18.63 15.08 16.89
CA GLY A 230 18.69 15.02 15.42
C GLY A 230 19.17 13.66 14.86
N MET A 231 19.32 12.64 15.70
CA MET A 231 19.79 11.34 15.28
C MET A 231 18.62 10.43 14.92
N ILE A 232 18.74 9.77 13.75
CA ILE A 232 17.80 8.75 13.33
C ILE A 232 17.86 7.58 14.32
N PRO A 233 16.71 7.07 14.82
CA PRO A 233 16.69 5.95 15.74
C PRO A 233 17.31 4.68 15.14
N THR A 234 18.16 4.00 15.90
CA THR A 234 18.81 2.76 15.47
C THR A 234 18.10 1.51 15.97
N ASP A 235 17.17 1.65 16.91
CA ASP A 235 16.43 0.55 17.57
C ASP A 235 15.34 -0.09 16.70
N GLY A 236 14.94 0.58 15.63
CA GLY A 236 13.86 0.13 14.75
C GLY A 236 14.20 -1.12 13.95
N ALA A 237 15.39 -1.14 13.35
CA ALA A 237 15.83 -2.23 12.48
C ALA A 237 16.59 -3.34 13.21
N THR A 238 17.24 -3.04 14.33
CA THR A 238 18.15 -3.93 15.05
C THR A 238 17.60 -4.45 16.39
N GLY A 239 16.49 -3.88 16.88
CA GLY A 239 15.84 -4.34 18.12
C GLY A 239 15.24 -5.73 17.97
N PRO A 240 14.91 -6.40 19.09
CA PRO A 240 14.26 -7.70 19.05
C PRO A 240 12.98 -7.61 18.21
N MET A 241 12.84 -8.57 17.27
CA MET A 241 11.68 -8.65 16.38
C MET A 241 10.42 -8.98 17.19
N LYS A 242 9.78 -7.95 17.71
CA LYS A 242 8.48 -8.07 18.34
C LYS A 242 7.40 -7.88 17.29
N THR A 243 6.36 -8.68 17.34
CA THR A 243 5.13 -8.45 16.57
C THR A 243 4.56 -7.08 16.96
N ASP A 244 3.90 -6.39 16.05
CA ASP A 244 3.26 -5.11 16.36
C ASP A 244 2.21 -5.26 17.46
N LYS A 245 1.59 -6.43 17.59
CA LYS A 245 0.72 -6.79 18.73
C LYS A 245 1.34 -6.45 20.10
N GLN A 246 2.63 -6.70 20.28
CA GLN A 246 3.33 -6.41 21.55
C GLN A 246 3.54 -4.90 21.73
N ARG A 247 3.74 -4.15 20.63
CA ARG A 247 3.87 -2.69 20.64
C ARG A 247 2.53 -1.99 20.90
N TYR A 248 1.46 -2.43 20.24
CA TYR A 248 0.12 -1.85 20.45
C TYR A 248 -0.39 -2.08 21.88
N LYS A 249 -0.19 -3.25 22.48
CA LYS A 249 -0.54 -3.49 23.88
C LYS A 249 0.15 -2.52 24.85
N ASN A 250 1.38 -2.12 24.56
CA ASN A 250 2.13 -1.20 25.39
C ASN A 250 1.68 0.27 25.20
N ILE A 251 1.17 0.62 24.00
CA ILE A 251 0.62 1.94 23.72
C ILE A 251 -0.76 2.13 24.36
N GLU A 252 -1.61 1.11 24.31
CA GLU A 252 -2.92 1.13 24.97
C GLU A 252 -2.81 1.24 26.49
N LYS A 253 -1.84 0.56 27.11
CA LYS A 253 -1.57 0.67 28.55
C LYS A 253 -1.03 2.04 29.00
N LYS A 254 -0.49 2.86 28.08
CA LYS A 254 -0.04 4.23 28.39
C LYS A 254 -1.13 5.29 28.21
N LYS A 255 -2.31 4.91 27.72
CA LYS A 255 -3.48 5.78 27.55
C LYS A 255 -4.50 5.69 28.69
N ILE A 256 -4.24 4.86 29.69
CA ILE A 256 -4.96 4.75 30.96
C ILE A 256 -4.07 5.38 32.05
#